data_9b02ebfc6c3a6928453c4f258e4b5ea2
#
_entry.id   9b02ebfc6c3a6928453c4f258e4b5ea2
#
_cell.length_a   1.000
_cell.length_b   1.000
_cell.length_c   1.000
_cell.angle_alpha   90.00
_cell.angle_beta   90.00
_cell.angle_gamma   90.00
#
_symmetry.space_group_name_H-M   'P 1'
#
loop_
_entity.id
_entity.type
_entity.pdbx_description
1 polymer ?
#
loop_
_entity_poly.entity_id
_entity_poly.type
_entity_poly.pdbx_seq_one_letter_code
_entity_poly.pdbx_strand_id
1 'polypeptide(L)'
;YFTVENYARKMLESIQPSTTKKSFDGYAIVTKIKGNTVWYHKVDNWGSDGSIYSIEPKTFKAVLQDKCTIKDASESPEKAYKRSKKWMKKSVDKSIVGQFADLTVNKGKIKEIMIPYMP
;
A
#
# COMPACT_ATOMS: atom_id res chain seq x y z
N TYR A 1 -15.93 -4.39 17.44
CA TYR A 1 -15.52 -3.54 16.33
C TYR A 1 -14.00 -3.46 16.22
N PHE A 2 -13.54 -3.46 15.01
CA PHE A 2 -12.13 -3.63 14.72
C PHE A 2 -11.74 -2.65 13.60
N THR A 3 -10.74 -1.80 13.83
CA THR A 3 -10.28 -0.83 12.84
C THR A 3 -9.02 -1.34 12.14
N VAL A 4 -8.81 -0.88 10.91
CA VAL A 4 -7.59 -1.21 10.15
C VAL A 4 -6.35 -0.74 10.90
N GLU A 5 -6.43 0.43 11.54
CA GLU A 5 -5.32 0.97 12.33
C GLU A 5 -4.96 0.05 13.49
N ASN A 6 -5.95 -0.37 14.29
CA ASN A 6 -5.73 -1.27 15.42
C ASN A 6 -5.21 -2.62 14.95
N TYR A 7 -5.72 -3.10 13.85
CA TYR A 7 -5.31 -4.36 13.27
C TYR A 7 -3.83 -4.32 12.85
N ALA A 8 -3.44 -3.30 12.10
CA ALA A 8 -2.06 -3.13 11.64
C ALA A 8 -1.10 -2.98 12.82
N ARG A 9 -1.48 -2.20 13.84
CA ARG A 9 -0.67 -2.01 15.04
C ARG A 9 -0.46 -3.34 15.77
N LYS A 10 -1.52 -4.10 15.96
CA LYS A 10 -1.45 -5.39 16.63
C LYS A 10 -0.56 -6.37 15.89
N MET A 11 -0.66 -6.38 14.57
CA MET A 11 0.18 -7.25 13.74
C MET A 11 1.65 -6.87 13.82
N LEU A 12 1.96 -5.57 13.84
CA LEU A 12 3.34 -5.09 13.98
C LEU A 12 3.94 -5.41 15.34
N GLU A 13 3.10 -5.51 16.38
CA GLU A 13 3.55 -5.86 17.73
C GLU A 13 3.77 -7.37 17.91
N SER A 14 2.94 -8.19 17.25
CA SER A 14 2.92 -9.63 17.49
C SER A 14 3.65 -10.46 16.43
N ILE A 15 3.82 -9.93 15.23
CA ILE A 15 4.42 -10.66 14.11
C ILE A 15 5.50 -9.81 13.47
N GLN A 16 6.71 -10.38 13.34
CA GLN A 16 7.79 -9.70 12.63
C GLN A 16 7.44 -9.55 11.15
N PRO A 17 7.61 -8.34 10.56
CA PRO A 17 7.39 -8.17 9.12
C PRO A 17 8.32 -9.07 8.32
N SER A 18 7.75 -9.80 7.39
CA SER A 18 8.53 -10.66 6.50
C SER A 18 8.96 -9.87 5.27
N THR A 19 10.25 -9.90 4.94
CA THR A 19 10.71 -9.40 3.65
C THR A 19 10.31 -10.44 2.61
N THR A 20 9.44 -10.06 1.69
CA THR A 20 9.02 -10.97 0.65
C THR A 20 9.93 -10.86 -0.57
N LYS A 21 10.37 -12.02 -1.08
CA LYS A 21 11.05 -12.10 -2.37
C LYS A 21 10.08 -12.52 -3.47
N LYS A 22 8.82 -12.70 -3.12
CA LYS A 22 7.78 -13.08 -4.07
C LYS A 22 7.25 -11.85 -4.79
N SER A 23 6.75 -12.07 -6.00
CA SER A 23 6.08 -11.04 -6.76
C SER A 23 4.63 -10.91 -6.30
N PHE A 24 4.11 -9.70 -6.35
CA PHE A 24 2.72 -9.41 -6.00
C PHE A 24 2.22 -8.29 -6.91
N ASP A 25 1.03 -8.46 -7.43
CA ASP A 25 0.39 -7.45 -8.27
C ASP A 25 -1.07 -7.36 -7.85
N GLY A 26 -1.44 -6.27 -7.21
CA GLY A 26 -2.80 -6.09 -6.72
C GLY A 26 -2.92 -5.01 -5.65
N TYR A 27 -4.09 -4.92 -5.04
CA TYR A 27 -4.40 -3.88 -4.06
C TYR A 27 -3.87 -4.22 -2.68
N ALA A 28 -3.43 -3.16 -2.00
CA ALA A 28 -2.87 -3.25 -0.66
C ALA A 28 -3.13 -1.97 0.12
N ILE A 29 -3.01 -2.05 1.44
CA ILE A 29 -2.99 -0.88 2.31
C ILE A 29 -1.53 -0.66 2.71
N VAL A 30 -0.96 0.45 2.29
CA VAL A 30 0.39 0.84 2.66
C VAL A 30 0.32 1.55 4.02
N THR A 31 0.94 0.98 5.02
CA THR A 31 0.84 1.47 6.40
C THR A 31 2.04 2.30 6.83
N LYS A 32 3.19 2.11 6.19
CA LYS A 32 4.41 2.82 6.57
C LYS A 32 5.39 2.86 5.43
N ILE A 33 6.10 3.98 5.29
CA ILE A 33 7.25 4.12 4.40
C ILE A 33 8.38 4.73 5.20
N LYS A 34 9.52 4.06 5.21
CA LYS A 34 10.73 4.58 5.83
C LYS A 34 11.92 4.36 4.89
N GLY A 35 12.52 5.45 4.43
CA GLY A 35 13.55 5.37 3.40
C GLY A 35 12.96 4.78 2.11
N ASN A 36 13.50 3.66 1.66
CA ASN A 36 12.98 2.94 0.49
C ASN A 36 12.16 1.71 0.87
N THR A 37 11.93 1.48 2.16
CA THR A 37 11.18 0.32 2.62
C THR A 37 9.72 0.69 2.82
N VAL A 38 8.83 -0.17 2.31
CA VAL A 38 7.38 0.00 2.35
C VAL A 38 6.78 -1.20 3.08
N TRP A 39 5.94 -0.93 4.08
CA TRP A 39 5.16 -1.96 4.79
C TRP A 39 3.72 -1.89 4.32
N TYR A 40 3.14 -3.05 4.05
CA TYR A 40 1.77 -3.12 3.54
C TYR A 40 1.06 -4.41 3.94
N HIS A 41 -0.27 -4.36 3.92
CA HIS A 41 -1.14 -5.53 4.02
C HIS A 41 -1.84 -5.71 2.68
N LYS A 42 -1.93 -6.93 2.20
CA LYS A 42 -2.69 -7.23 0.99
C LYS A 42 -4.18 -7.12 1.28
N VAL A 43 -4.94 -6.60 0.32
CA VAL A 43 -6.39 -6.53 0.42
C VAL A 43 -6.96 -7.79 -0.25
N ASP A 44 -7.67 -8.60 0.54
CA ASP A 44 -8.25 -9.86 0.05
C ASP A 44 -9.56 -9.65 -0.68
N ASN A 45 -10.37 -8.70 -0.20
CA ASN A 45 -11.70 -8.47 -0.77
C ASN A 45 -12.06 -6.99 -0.67
N TRP A 46 -12.55 -6.44 -1.77
CA TRP A 46 -12.91 -5.03 -1.86
C TRP A 46 -14.04 -4.85 -2.86
N GLY A 47 -14.83 -3.80 -2.68
CA GLY A 47 -15.96 -3.47 -3.55
C GLY A 47 -15.58 -2.46 -4.62
N SER A 48 -16.39 -2.38 -5.66
CA SER A 48 -16.20 -1.43 -6.76
C SER A 48 -16.33 0.03 -6.33
N ASP A 49 -16.96 0.29 -5.19
CA ASP A 49 -17.10 1.62 -4.60
C ASP A 49 -15.90 2.02 -3.72
N GLY A 50 -14.87 1.19 -3.65
CA GLY A 50 -13.70 1.42 -2.82
C GLY A 50 -13.82 0.87 -1.40
N SER A 51 -14.93 0.22 -1.06
CA SER A 51 -15.08 -0.40 0.25
C SER A 51 -14.12 -1.58 0.41
N ILE A 52 -13.45 -1.66 1.54
CA ILE A 52 -12.53 -2.76 1.86
C ILE A 52 -13.24 -3.71 2.79
N TYR A 53 -13.46 -4.94 2.35
CA TYR A 53 -14.19 -5.95 3.11
C TYR A 53 -13.28 -6.84 3.96
N SER A 54 -12.09 -7.14 3.47
CA SER A 54 -11.14 -7.90 4.25
C SER A 54 -9.70 -7.59 3.85
N ILE A 55 -8.80 -7.67 4.83
CA ILE A 55 -7.38 -7.39 4.69
C ILE A 55 -6.64 -8.61 5.21
N GLU A 56 -5.62 -9.06 4.47
CA GLU A 56 -4.77 -10.15 4.93
C GLU A 56 -4.02 -9.70 6.20
N PRO A 57 -4.02 -10.51 7.27
CA PRO A 57 -3.41 -10.12 8.54
C PRO A 57 -1.89 -9.99 8.50
N LYS A 58 -1.25 -10.66 7.57
CA LYS A 58 0.20 -10.64 7.46
C LYS A 58 0.70 -9.28 6.96
N THR A 59 1.74 -8.77 7.61
CA THR A 59 2.44 -7.57 7.14
C THR A 59 3.57 -7.98 6.21
N PHE A 60 3.59 -7.36 5.04
CA PHE A 60 4.65 -7.56 4.06
C PHE A 60 5.56 -6.34 4.03
N LYS A 61 6.80 -6.56 3.67
CA LYS A 61 7.80 -5.51 3.52
C LYS A 61 8.46 -5.65 2.16
N ALA A 62 8.53 -4.56 1.40
CA ALA A 62 9.18 -4.53 0.11
C ALA A 62 9.96 -3.22 -0.04
N VAL A 63 10.89 -3.20 -0.98
CA VAL A 63 11.78 -2.04 -1.19
C VAL A 63 11.40 -1.36 -2.49
N LEU A 64 11.33 -0.03 -2.48
CA LEU A 64 11.10 0.74 -3.69
C LEU A 64 12.29 0.57 -4.64
N GLN A 65 11.99 0.20 -5.88
CA GLN A 65 13.00 0.13 -6.92
C GLN A 65 13.45 1.56 -7.29
N ASP A 66 14.70 1.72 -7.74
CA ASP A 66 15.26 3.04 -8.07
C ASP A 66 14.40 3.83 -9.05
N LYS A 67 13.81 3.15 -10.00
CA LYS A 67 12.93 3.76 -11.01
C LYS A 67 11.46 3.49 -10.73
N CYS A 68 11.09 3.36 -9.46
CA CYS A 68 9.70 3.15 -9.07
C CYS A 68 8.84 4.33 -9.53
N THR A 69 7.74 4.02 -10.21
CA THR A 69 6.78 5.01 -10.67
C THR A 69 5.63 5.08 -9.67
N ILE A 70 5.33 6.27 -9.19
CA ILE A 70 4.18 6.52 -8.31
C ILE A 70 3.19 7.36 -9.10
N LYS A 71 1.98 6.83 -9.30
CA LYS A 71 0.92 7.49 -10.05
C LYS A 71 -0.30 7.71 -9.16
N ASP A 72 -0.92 8.86 -9.30
CA ASP A 72 -2.09 9.25 -8.53
C ASP A 72 -3.27 9.47 -9.49
N ALA A 73 -4.21 8.54 -9.48
CA ALA A 73 -5.44 8.61 -10.26
C ALA A 73 -6.65 8.91 -9.37
N SER A 74 -6.44 9.35 -8.13
CA SER A 74 -7.52 9.55 -7.15
C SER A 74 -8.50 10.63 -7.53
N GLU A 75 -8.09 11.62 -8.33
CA GLU A 75 -8.95 12.73 -8.73
C GLU A 75 -9.82 12.43 -9.95
N SER A 76 -9.36 11.51 -10.82
CA SER A 76 -10.07 11.21 -12.06
C SER A 76 -9.67 9.82 -12.56
N PRO A 77 -10.64 9.00 -13.02
CA PRO A 77 -10.31 7.69 -13.59
C PRO A 77 -9.57 7.77 -14.92
N GLU A 78 -9.62 8.93 -15.56
CA GLU A 78 -9.03 9.12 -16.90
C GLU A 78 -7.62 9.70 -16.86
N LYS A 79 -7.19 10.22 -15.70
CA LYS A 79 -5.93 10.94 -15.62
C LYS A 79 -5.18 10.58 -14.35
N ALA A 80 -3.96 10.08 -14.53
CA ALA A 80 -3.05 9.78 -13.44
C ALA A 80 -1.88 10.76 -13.47
N TYR A 81 -1.54 11.29 -12.30
CA TYR A 81 -0.42 12.22 -12.15
C TYR A 81 0.77 11.50 -11.52
N LYS A 82 1.95 11.75 -12.03
CA LYS A 82 3.16 11.25 -11.39
C LYS A 82 3.39 11.97 -10.08
N ARG A 83 3.72 11.21 -9.04
CA ARG A 83 4.03 11.77 -7.72
C ARG A 83 5.42 11.32 -7.28
N SER A 84 6.00 12.05 -6.35
CA SER A 84 7.30 11.73 -5.78
C SER A 84 7.17 10.74 -4.61
N LYS A 85 8.28 10.10 -4.25
CA LYS A 85 8.35 9.28 -3.04
C LYS A 85 7.99 10.10 -1.80
N LYS A 86 8.43 11.35 -1.74
CA LYS A 86 8.12 12.27 -0.65
C LYS A 86 6.61 12.51 -0.54
N TRP A 87 5.93 12.70 -1.67
CA TRP A 87 4.48 12.85 -1.70
C TRP A 87 3.78 11.60 -1.15
N MET A 88 4.23 10.42 -1.59
CA MET A 88 3.65 9.15 -1.14
C MET A 88 3.86 8.94 0.35
N LYS A 89 5.04 9.25 0.87
CA LYS A 89 5.33 9.15 2.29
C LYS A 89 4.42 10.06 3.10
N LYS A 90 4.21 11.29 2.66
CA LYS A 90 3.29 12.22 3.32
C LYS A 90 1.85 11.70 3.30
N SER A 91 1.42 11.13 2.18
CA SER A 91 0.08 10.56 2.04
C SER A 91 -0.14 9.44 3.04
N VAL A 92 0.83 8.55 3.19
CA VAL A 92 0.78 7.45 4.15
C VAL A 92 0.78 7.98 5.59
N ASP A 93 1.66 8.92 5.90
CA ASP A 93 1.78 9.48 7.25
C ASP A 93 0.53 10.23 7.70
N LYS A 94 -0.18 10.87 6.78
CA LYS A 94 -1.43 11.58 7.07
C LYS A 94 -2.61 10.64 7.25
N SER A 95 -2.53 9.44 6.75
CA SER A 95 -3.63 8.48 6.79
C SER A 95 -3.65 7.76 8.13
N ILE A 96 -4.82 7.67 8.75
CA ILE A 96 -5.00 6.95 10.00
C ILE A 96 -4.85 5.45 9.79
N VAL A 97 -5.34 4.96 8.66
CA VAL A 97 -5.42 3.52 8.37
C VAL A 97 -4.43 3.07 7.30
N GLY A 98 -3.67 3.98 6.72
CA GLY A 98 -2.78 3.70 5.61
C GLY A 98 -3.38 4.15 4.28
N GLN A 99 -2.59 4.03 3.23
CA GLN A 99 -2.98 4.45 1.88
C GLN A 99 -3.34 3.23 1.04
N PHE A 100 -4.57 3.19 0.53
CA PHE A 100 -5.00 2.15 -0.41
C PHE A 100 -4.32 2.38 -1.76
N ALA A 101 -3.68 1.36 -2.28
CA ALA A 101 -2.90 1.47 -3.51
C ALA A 101 -2.84 0.14 -4.24
N ASP A 102 -2.65 0.22 -5.55
CA ASP A 102 -2.35 -0.92 -6.39
C ASP A 102 -0.83 -1.02 -6.52
N LEU A 103 -0.25 -2.10 -6.01
CA LEU A 103 1.19 -2.30 -5.98
C LEU A 103 1.62 -3.31 -7.04
N THR A 104 2.69 -2.99 -7.75
CA THR A 104 3.38 -3.94 -8.62
C THR A 104 4.72 -4.25 -7.98
N VAL A 105 4.83 -5.46 -7.41
CA VAL A 105 6.02 -5.91 -6.70
C VAL A 105 6.64 -7.08 -7.46
N ASN A 106 7.93 -6.97 -7.75
CA ASN A 106 8.67 -8.02 -8.44
C ASN A 106 9.87 -8.43 -7.58
N LYS A 107 9.85 -9.67 -7.09
CA LYS A 107 10.93 -10.24 -6.26
C LYS A 107 11.31 -9.35 -5.08
N GLY A 108 10.31 -8.82 -4.38
CA GLY A 108 10.50 -7.97 -3.22
C GLY A 108 10.81 -6.51 -3.51
N LYS A 109 10.76 -6.10 -4.79
CA LYS A 109 11.01 -4.72 -5.20
C LYS A 109 9.75 -4.13 -5.83
N ILE A 110 9.34 -2.96 -5.35
CA ILE A 110 8.16 -2.28 -5.86
C ILE A 110 8.54 -1.50 -7.10
N LYS A 111 7.94 -1.86 -8.24
CA LYS A 111 8.13 -1.19 -9.51
C LYS A 111 7.19 -0.03 -9.72
N GLU A 112 5.95 -0.16 -9.25
CA GLU A 112 4.92 0.83 -9.45
C GLU A 112 3.95 0.85 -8.28
N ILE A 113 3.53 2.06 -7.92
CA ILE A 113 2.45 2.31 -6.97
C ILE A 113 1.41 3.15 -7.69
N MET A 114 0.17 2.68 -7.74
CA MET A 114 -0.94 3.40 -8.35
C MET A 114 -2.00 3.66 -7.28
N ILE A 115 -2.29 4.94 -7.04
CA ILE A 115 -3.43 5.32 -6.20
C ILE A 115 -4.66 5.31 -7.07
N PRO A 116 -5.61 4.38 -6.85
CA PRO A 116 -6.77 4.25 -7.74
C PRO A 116 -7.80 5.35 -7.54
N TYR A 117 -8.62 5.55 -8.55
CA TYR A 117 -9.79 6.40 -8.45
C TYR A 117 -10.86 5.67 -7.63
N MET A 118 -11.35 6.35 -6.60
CA MET A 118 -12.42 5.84 -5.73
C MET A 118 -13.56 6.84 -5.75
N PRO A 119 -14.66 6.51 -6.43
CA PRO A 119 -15.83 7.39 -6.46
C PRO A 119 -16.46 7.56 -5.08
#